data_de524a347287f1f5c385476ae1d7ea47
#
_entry.id   de524a347287f1f5c385476ae1d7ea47
#
_cell.length_a   1.000
_cell.length_b   1.000
_cell.length_c   1.000
_cell.angle_alpha   90.00
_cell.angle_beta   90.00
_cell.angle_gamma   90.00
#
_symmetry.space_group_name_H-M   'P 1'
#
loop_
_entity.id
_entity.type
_entity.pdbx_description
1 polymer ?
#
loop_
_entity_poly.entity_id
_entity_poly.type
_entity_poly.pdbx_seq_one_letter_code
_entity_poly.pdbx_strand_id
1 'polypeptide(L)'
;MKKIASLFFIIALSGCEYELSPWETDPHCPGVSVEENLARLTTFEASIGKVDSYRVAIIGDPQQYPGAFEDTIEYINTLPNVHFTLVVGDLAETGVKAEFEWMCKAMSKSNIPMIPVIGNHDSISFGKDIWLDVFGPYNFSFTYQNTRFVAYNDNQYEFGEAPDRDWLKAEAQKPAEDGQPIEHIIGVSHVPPWDDNEGFDASLSASGYELTVHGHESSFDFWERSDVGLPHYITTQNRDPGFGMLTIYAGADVPLQVDNCTRECTTTTPRVVEITTPDPQ
;
A
#
# COMPACT_ATOMS: atom_id res chain seq x y z
N MET A 1 79.11 -17.57 6.47
CA MET A 1 77.89 -17.58 7.25
C MET A 1 76.87 -16.69 6.55
N LYS A 2 75.92 -17.31 5.81
CA LYS A 2 74.86 -16.61 5.07
C LYS A 2 73.62 -16.55 5.96
N LYS A 3 73.15 -15.34 6.33
CA LYS A 3 71.94 -15.12 7.07
C LYS A 3 70.77 -15.20 6.08
N ILE A 4 69.90 -16.19 6.24
CA ILE A 4 68.61 -16.30 5.55
C ILE A 4 67.63 -15.45 6.33
N ALA A 5 67.10 -14.38 5.73
CA ALA A 5 66.01 -13.59 6.27
C ALA A 5 64.68 -14.25 5.80
N SER A 6 63.96 -14.83 6.74
CA SER A 6 62.59 -15.34 6.51
C SER A 6 61.64 -14.16 6.48
N LEU A 7 61.07 -13.91 5.29
CA LEU A 7 59.99 -12.95 5.09
C LEU A 7 58.66 -13.62 5.43
N PHE A 8 58.07 -13.26 6.60
CA PHE A 8 56.70 -13.66 6.93
C PHE A 8 55.73 -12.82 6.14
N PHE A 9 55.02 -13.45 5.20
CA PHE A 9 53.91 -12.84 4.47
C PHE A 9 52.65 -13.00 5.34
N ILE A 10 52.24 -11.90 5.99
CA ILE A 10 50.95 -11.86 6.69
C ILE A 10 49.91 -11.61 5.64
N ILE A 11 49.17 -12.67 5.26
CA ILE A 11 47.95 -12.56 4.44
C ILE A 11 46.88 -12.05 5.39
N ALA A 12 46.55 -10.77 5.30
CA ALA A 12 45.34 -10.22 5.90
C ALA A 12 44.17 -10.82 5.11
N LEU A 13 43.52 -11.81 5.69
CA LEU A 13 42.20 -12.24 5.25
C LEU A 13 41.21 -11.12 5.64
N SER A 14 40.97 -10.19 4.72
CA SER A 14 39.79 -9.37 4.76
C SER A 14 38.62 -10.32 4.50
N GLY A 15 38.06 -10.88 5.56
CA GLY A 15 36.76 -11.50 5.51
C GLY A 15 35.79 -10.42 5.06
N CYS A 16 35.13 -10.62 3.93
CA CYS A 16 33.89 -9.90 3.68
C CYS A 16 33.00 -10.21 4.87
N GLU A 17 32.66 -9.20 5.66
CA GLU A 17 31.52 -9.30 6.56
C GLU A 17 30.30 -9.53 5.69
N TYR A 18 29.90 -10.77 5.51
CA TYR A 18 28.62 -11.15 4.96
C TYR A 18 27.61 -10.95 6.09
N GLU A 19 27.09 -9.75 6.22
CA GLU A 19 25.92 -9.46 7.03
C GLU A 19 24.68 -10.05 6.36
N LEU A 20 24.60 -11.35 6.29
CA LEU A 20 23.41 -12.08 5.85
C LEU A 20 22.95 -13.02 6.96
N SER A 21 22.69 -12.44 8.12
CA SER A 21 21.94 -13.17 9.12
C SER A 21 20.45 -13.07 8.77
N PRO A 22 19.75 -14.17 8.50
CA PRO A 22 18.30 -14.15 8.31
C PRO A 22 17.55 -13.75 9.59
N TRP A 23 18.27 -13.58 10.69
CA TRP A 23 17.76 -13.18 12.00
C TRP A 23 17.89 -11.68 12.29
N GLU A 24 18.41 -10.90 11.35
CA GLU A 24 18.47 -9.46 11.50
C GLU A 24 17.13 -8.83 11.18
N THR A 25 16.72 -7.88 12.03
CA THR A 25 15.42 -7.21 11.95
C THR A 25 15.53 -5.68 11.79
N ASP A 26 16.73 -5.16 11.52
CA ASP A 26 17.01 -3.73 11.37
C ASP A 26 17.41 -3.42 9.91
N PRO A 27 16.46 -3.27 8.98
CA PRO A 27 16.74 -2.91 7.60
C PRO A 27 17.06 -1.42 7.45
N HIS A 28 17.93 -1.10 6.51
CA HIS A 28 18.21 0.28 6.15
C HIS A 28 17.19 0.83 5.15
N CYS A 29 16.15 1.48 5.65
CA CYS A 29 15.00 1.95 4.89
C CYS A 29 14.69 3.44 5.13
N PRO A 30 15.58 4.39 4.78
CA PRO A 30 15.35 5.79 5.04
C PRO A 30 14.25 6.40 4.16
N GLY A 31 13.39 7.25 4.71
CA GLY A 31 12.44 8.06 3.97
C GLY A 31 11.20 7.34 3.45
N VAL A 32 10.92 6.12 3.95
CA VAL A 32 9.78 5.30 3.48
C VAL A 32 8.66 5.16 4.50
N SER A 33 8.85 5.62 5.74
CA SER A 33 7.82 5.50 6.77
C SER A 33 6.54 6.25 6.39
N VAL A 34 5.42 5.77 6.91
CA VAL A 34 4.11 6.43 6.74
C VAL A 34 4.18 7.87 7.25
N GLU A 35 4.78 8.09 8.43
CA GLU A 35 4.89 9.43 9.03
C GLU A 35 5.66 10.40 8.11
N GLU A 36 6.83 10.02 7.59
CA GLU A 36 7.63 10.85 6.70
C GLU A 36 6.89 11.15 5.38
N ASN A 37 6.22 10.15 4.80
CA ASN A 37 5.48 10.33 3.56
C ASN A 37 4.22 11.18 3.74
N LEU A 38 3.50 11.06 4.85
CA LEU A 38 2.39 11.94 5.19
C LEU A 38 2.86 13.39 5.45
N ALA A 39 3.99 13.59 6.10
CA ALA A 39 4.59 14.92 6.27
C ALA A 39 4.99 15.56 4.93
N ARG A 40 5.55 14.77 3.99
CA ARG A 40 5.84 15.21 2.61
C ARG A 40 4.55 15.58 1.89
N LEU A 41 3.49 14.75 2.01
CA LEU A 41 2.19 15.00 1.38
C LEU A 41 1.54 16.28 1.90
N THR A 42 1.55 16.49 3.22
CA THR A 42 1.06 17.73 3.86
C THR A 42 1.81 18.97 3.37
N THR A 43 3.13 18.88 3.26
CA THR A 43 3.96 19.96 2.74
C THR A 43 3.64 20.26 1.28
N PHE A 44 3.44 19.24 0.47
CA PHE A 44 3.06 19.37 -0.92
C PHE A 44 1.67 20.02 -1.05
N GLU A 45 0.68 19.52 -0.29
CA GLU A 45 -0.68 20.10 -0.26
C GLU A 45 -0.66 21.59 0.09
N ALA A 46 0.09 21.97 1.12
CA ALA A 46 0.25 23.37 1.51
C ALA A 46 0.86 24.23 0.40
N SER A 47 1.72 23.64 -0.44
CA SER A 47 2.37 24.36 -1.55
C SER A 47 1.47 24.61 -2.75
N ILE A 48 0.51 23.71 -3.01
CA ILE A 48 -0.38 23.79 -4.18
C ILE A 48 -1.77 24.37 -3.86
N GLY A 49 -2.20 24.30 -2.58
CA GLY A 49 -3.54 24.67 -2.15
C GLY A 49 -4.62 23.67 -2.59
N LYS A 50 -5.87 24.13 -2.65
CA LYS A 50 -7.00 23.30 -3.12
C LYS A 50 -6.94 23.15 -4.64
N VAL A 51 -7.26 21.95 -5.12
CA VAL A 51 -7.27 21.62 -6.55
C VAL A 51 -8.63 21.06 -6.97
N ASP A 52 -8.97 21.21 -8.25
CA ASP A 52 -10.24 20.68 -8.80
C ASP A 52 -10.22 19.16 -8.95
N SER A 53 -9.05 18.58 -9.10
CA SER A 53 -8.85 17.12 -9.15
C SER A 53 -7.40 16.76 -8.90
N TYR A 54 -7.18 15.51 -8.47
CA TYR A 54 -5.86 14.92 -8.34
C TYR A 54 -5.91 13.42 -8.58
N ARG A 55 -4.75 12.81 -8.79
CA ARG A 55 -4.63 11.38 -9.01
C ARG A 55 -3.78 10.70 -7.94
N VAL A 56 -4.17 9.47 -7.64
CA VAL A 56 -3.46 8.56 -6.72
C VAL A 56 -3.13 7.30 -7.49
N ALA A 57 -1.86 6.93 -7.54
CA ALA A 57 -1.45 5.64 -8.09
C ALA A 57 -1.62 4.54 -7.03
N ILE A 58 -1.95 3.32 -7.47
CA ILE A 58 -2.16 2.16 -6.59
C ILE A 58 -1.30 1.02 -7.12
N ILE A 59 -0.32 0.57 -6.34
CA ILE A 59 0.57 -0.55 -6.67
C ILE A 59 0.36 -1.66 -5.64
N GLY A 60 0.16 -2.89 -6.08
CA GLY A 60 0.03 -4.05 -5.21
C GLY A 60 1.11 -5.08 -5.45
N ASP A 61 1.42 -5.86 -4.43
CA ASP A 61 2.16 -7.11 -4.50
C ASP A 61 3.49 -7.03 -5.28
N PRO A 62 4.39 -6.07 -4.99
CA PRO A 62 5.65 -5.94 -5.68
C PRO A 62 6.67 -6.99 -5.23
N GLN A 63 6.37 -7.78 -4.23
CA GLN A 63 7.19 -8.88 -3.72
C GLN A 63 7.76 -9.71 -4.88
N GLN A 64 8.97 -10.22 -4.76
CA GLN A 64 9.71 -10.97 -5.79
C GLN A 64 10.11 -10.15 -7.03
N TYR A 65 9.53 -8.96 -7.27
CA TYR A 65 9.72 -8.19 -8.50
C TYR A 65 10.25 -6.77 -8.27
N PRO A 66 11.35 -6.57 -7.50
CA PRO A 66 11.84 -5.23 -7.16
C PRO A 66 12.20 -4.39 -8.40
N GLY A 67 12.63 -5.04 -9.50
CA GLY A 67 12.91 -4.35 -10.77
C GLY A 67 11.65 -3.84 -11.45
N ALA A 68 10.59 -4.64 -11.53
CA ALA A 68 9.31 -4.21 -12.10
C ALA A 68 8.67 -3.11 -11.23
N PHE A 69 8.85 -3.17 -9.92
CA PHE A 69 8.39 -2.14 -8.98
C PHE A 69 9.13 -0.82 -9.22
N GLU A 70 10.46 -0.85 -9.37
CA GLU A 70 11.26 0.33 -9.71
C GLU A 70 10.82 0.92 -11.06
N ASP A 71 10.66 0.11 -12.10
CA ASP A 71 10.19 0.55 -13.44
C ASP A 71 8.79 1.21 -13.37
N THR A 72 7.88 0.66 -12.56
CA THR A 72 6.55 1.22 -12.35
C THR A 72 6.61 2.58 -11.64
N ILE A 73 7.43 2.70 -10.59
CA ILE A 73 7.65 3.96 -9.87
C ILE A 73 8.24 5.02 -10.80
N GLU A 74 9.27 4.67 -11.58
CA GLU A 74 9.88 5.59 -12.55
C GLU A 74 8.88 6.04 -13.61
N TYR A 75 8.01 5.15 -14.07
CA TYR A 75 6.94 5.52 -15.00
C TYR A 75 5.92 6.46 -14.34
N ILE A 76 5.46 6.17 -13.13
CA ILE A 76 4.53 7.04 -12.38
C ILE A 76 5.13 8.44 -12.18
N ASN A 77 6.44 8.55 -11.93
CA ASN A 77 7.14 9.84 -11.82
C ASN A 77 7.03 10.71 -13.09
N THR A 78 6.72 10.12 -14.24
CA THR A 78 6.53 10.86 -15.51
C THR A 78 5.09 11.33 -15.72
N LEU A 79 4.14 10.80 -14.96
CA LEU A 79 2.72 11.09 -15.14
C LEU A 79 2.34 12.42 -14.49
N PRO A 80 1.54 13.25 -15.17
CA PRO A 80 1.09 14.51 -14.59
C PRO A 80 0.01 14.31 -13.53
N ASN A 81 -0.02 15.20 -12.55
CA ASN A 81 -1.08 15.30 -11.54
C ASN A 81 -1.24 14.06 -10.63
N VAL A 82 -0.21 13.22 -10.51
CA VAL A 82 -0.18 12.15 -9.51
C VAL A 82 0.45 12.72 -8.25
N HIS A 83 -0.32 12.77 -7.17
CA HIS A 83 0.09 13.45 -5.96
C HIS A 83 0.78 12.51 -4.96
N PHE A 84 0.36 11.25 -4.91
CA PHE A 84 0.99 10.20 -4.12
C PHE A 84 0.66 8.81 -4.66
N THR A 85 1.32 7.80 -4.12
CA THR A 85 1.08 6.38 -4.43
C THR A 85 0.68 5.64 -3.18
N LEU A 86 -0.35 4.81 -3.26
CA LEU A 86 -0.67 3.78 -2.29
C LEU A 86 0.03 2.49 -2.70
N VAL A 87 0.73 1.84 -1.77
CA VAL A 87 1.30 0.50 -1.97
C VAL A 87 0.50 -0.47 -1.11
N VAL A 88 -0.36 -1.25 -1.77
CA VAL A 88 -1.40 -2.03 -1.08
C VAL A 88 -0.93 -3.43 -0.71
N GLY A 89 0.15 -3.49 0.06
CA GLY A 89 0.66 -4.70 0.71
C GLY A 89 1.61 -5.56 -0.12
N ASP A 90 2.13 -6.57 0.55
CA ASP A 90 3.05 -7.58 0.02
C ASP A 90 4.31 -6.99 -0.62
N LEU A 91 5.00 -6.12 0.15
CA LEU A 91 6.32 -5.62 -0.18
C LEU A 91 7.37 -6.73 -0.08
N ALA A 92 7.29 -7.56 0.96
CA ALA A 92 8.17 -8.70 1.19
C ALA A 92 7.45 -10.02 0.89
N GLU A 93 8.17 -11.05 0.42
CA GLU A 93 7.64 -12.39 0.18
C GLU A 93 7.59 -13.23 1.46
N THR A 94 8.60 -13.09 2.32
CA THR A 94 8.76 -13.90 3.53
C THR A 94 9.00 -13.06 4.79
N GLY A 95 8.90 -11.75 4.69
CA GLY A 95 9.02 -10.82 5.82
C GLY A 95 10.43 -10.75 6.42
N VAL A 96 11.47 -10.90 5.61
CA VAL A 96 12.87 -10.81 6.06
C VAL A 96 13.50 -9.48 5.66
N LYS A 97 14.50 -9.05 6.44
CA LYS A 97 15.23 -7.79 6.29
C LYS A 97 15.61 -7.45 4.85
N ALA A 98 16.24 -8.40 4.15
CA ALA A 98 16.78 -8.15 2.82
C ALA A 98 15.68 -7.82 1.78
N GLU A 99 14.50 -8.42 1.89
CA GLU A 99 13.37 -8.15 1.01
C GLU A 99 12.84 -6.73 1.21
N PHE A 100 12.67 -6.31 2.46
CA PHE A 100 12.30 -4.93 2.77
C PHE A 100 13.33 -3.92 2.26
N GLU A 101 14.63 -4.20 2.40
CA GLU A 101 15.68 -3.31 1.88
C GLU A 101 15.62 -3.16 0.35
N TRP A 102 15.32 -4.23 -0.39
CA TRP A 102 15.13 -4.14 -1.84
C TRP A 102 13.94 -3.24 -2.20
N MET A 103 12.83 -3.37 -1.50
CA MET A 103 11.64 -2.56 -1.74
C MET A 103 11.85 -1.11 -1.30
N CYS A 104 12.46 -0.88 -0.15
CA CYS A 104 12.83 0.47 0.29
C CYS A 104 13.73 1.18 -0.72
N LYS A 105 14.69 0.45 -1.30
CA LYS A 105 15.55 0.98 -2.37
C LYS A 105 14.75 1.37 -3.61
N ALA A 106 13.78 0.55 -4.04
CA ALA A 106 12.90 0.89 -5.15
C ALA A 106 12.02 2.11 -4.80
N MET A 107 11.38 2.11 -3.61
CA MET A 107 10.56 3.24 -3.14
C MET A 107 11.34 4.56 -3.10
N SER A 108 12.63 4.53 -2.80
CA SER A 108 13.48 5.73 -2.78
C SER A 108 13.64 6.43 -4.13
N LYS A 109 13.23 5.78 -5.24
CA LYS A 109 13.19 6.36 -6.59
C LYS A 109 11.96 7.25 -6.81
N SER A 110 11.00 7.21 -5.92
CA SER A 110 9.77 7.98 -6.08
C SER A 110 9.98 9.47 -5.81
N ASN A 111 9.54 10.31 -6.75
CA ASN A 111 9.50 11.76 -6.60
C ASN A 111 8.32 12.24 -5.75
N ILE A 112 7.31 11.38 -5.56
CA ILE A 112 6.08 11.66 -4.81
C ILE A 112 6.01 10.78 -3.56
N PRO A 113 5.21 11.13 -2.53
CA PRO A 113 5.02 10.28 -1.37
C PRO A 113 4.49 8.90 -1.73
N MET A 114 5.01 7.85 -1.08
CA MET A 114 4.52 6.49 -1.19
C MET A 114 4.03 6.03 0.18
N ILE A 115 2.77 5.62 0.26
CA ILE A 115 2.09 5.28 1.52
C ILE A 115 1.76 3.80 1.49
N PRO A 116 2.54 2.94 2.20
CA PRO A 116 2.30 1.51 2.22
C PRO A 116 1.28 1.09 3.27
N VAL A 117 0.55 0.02 3.00
CA VAL A 117 -0.21 -0.77 3.97
C VAL A 117 0.39 -2.18 4.04
N ILE A 118 0.22 -2.85 5.17
CA ILE A 118 0.82 -4.17 5.39
C ILE A 118 0.03 -5.26 4.66
N GLY A 119 0.75 -6.19 3.98
CA GLY A 119 0.21 -7.41 3.42
C GLY A 119 0.42 -8.62 4.31
N ASN A 120 -0.16 -9.75 3.92
CA ASN A 120 -0.02 -10.99 4.68
C ASN A 120 1.40 -11.57 4.59
N HIS A 121 2.05 -11.49 3.44
CA HIS A 121 3.45 -11.91 3.27
C HIS A 121 4.43 -11.02 4.04
N ASP A 122 4.16 -9.72 4.15
CA ASP A 122 4.93 -8.80 4.99
C ASP A 122 4.93 -9.20 6.46
N SER A 123 3.91 -9.96 6.89
CA SER A 123 3.67 -10.35 8.29
C SER A 123 4.38 -11.63 8.71
N ILE A 124 4.99 -12.34 7.76
CA ILE A 124 5.66 -13.62 7.98
C ILE A 124 7.00 -13.41 8.70
N SER A 125 7.55 -14.44 9.30
CA SER A 125 8.85 -14.45 9.99
C SER A 125 8.98 -13.30 11.02
N PHE A 126 9.82 -12.32 10.77
CA PHE A 126 10.04 -11.14 11.60
C PHE A 126 9.34 -9.89 11.04
N GLY A 127 8.57 -10.05 9.98
CA GLY A 127 8.05 -8.95 9.19
C GLY A 127 7.16 -8.01 9.97
N LYS A 128 6.39 -8.49 10.97
CA LYS A 128 5.55 -7.62 11.82
C LYS A 128 6.39 -6.59 12.59
N ASP A 129 7.48 -7.02 13.20
CA ASP A 129 8.37 -6.15 13.98
C ASP A 129 9.11 -5.20 13.03
N ILE A 130 9.64 -5.71 11.91
CA ILE A 130 10.29 -4.91 10.88
C ILE A 130 9.33 -3.85 10.33
N TRP A 131 8.08 -4.22 10.08
CA TRP A 131 7.08 -3.28 9.58
C TRP A 131 6.86 -2.09 10.52
N LEU A 132 6.67 -2.36 11.81
CA LEU A 132 6.45 -1.32 12.82
C LEU A 132 7.65 -0.36 12.91
N ASP A 133 8.87 -0.91 12.82
CA ASP A 133 10.10 -0.12 12.93
C ASP A 133 10.38 0.71 11.67
N VAL A 134 10.05 0.20 10.49
CA VAL A 134 10.35 0.83 9.20
C VAL A 134 9.21 1.71 8.70
N PHE A 135 8.00 1.15 8.64
CA PHE A 135 6.86 1.81 8.00
C PHE A 135 5.93 2.47 9.02
N GLY A 136 5.80 1.91 10.23
CA GLY A 136 4.97 2.44 11.29
C GLY A 136 3.69 1.64 11.54
N PRO A 137 2.60 2.27 11.98
CA PRO A 137 1.39 1.57 12.42
C PRO A 137 0.72 0.79 11.30
N TYR A 138 0.09 -0.34 11.66
CA TYR A 138 -0.70 -1.15 10.72
C TYR A 138 -2.01 -0.49 10.32
N ASN A 139 -2.60 0.31 11.24
CA ASN A 139 -3.83 1.04 11.03
C ASN A 139 -3.57 2.54 11.21
N PHE A 140 -3.98 3.34 10.24
CA PHE A 140 -3.89 4.79 10.29
C PHE A 140 -4.88 5.43 9.33
N SER A 141 -5.19 6.70 9.55
CA SER A 141 -5.97 7.48 8.59
C SER A 141 -5.31 8.83 8.33
N PHE A 142 -5.58 9.39 7.17
CA PHE A 142 -5.15 10.73 6.82
C PHE A 142 -6.19 11.38 5.91
N THR A 143 -6.19 12.70 5.92
CA THR A 143 -7.03 13.48 5.01
C THR A 143 -6.12 14.20 4.01
N TYR A 144 -6.47 14.11 2.74
CA TYR A 144 -5.80 14.86 1.67
C TYR A 144 -6.86 15.54 0.81
N GLN A 145 -6.74 16.85 0.66
CA GLN A 145 -7.75 17.71 0.01
C GLN A 145 -9.12 17.56 0.73
N ASN A 146 -10.07 16.90 0.10
CA ASN A 146 -11.43 16.64 0.61
C ASN A 146 -11.69 15.14 0.87
N THR A 147 -10.66 14.31 0.78
CA THR A 147 -10.79 12.86 0.86
C THR A 147 -10.12 12.31 2.10
N ARG A 148 -10.82 11.44 2.82
CA ARG A 148 -10.29 10.63 3.90
C ARG A 148 -9.87 9.28 3.38
N PHE A 149 -8.60 8.94 3.59
CA PHE A 149 -8.05 7.60 3.37
C PHE A 149 -7.92 6.90 4.72
N VAL A 150 -8.50 5.72 4.83
CA VAL A 150 -8.44 4.89 6.03
C VAL A 150 -7.69 3.61 5.67
N ALA A 151 -6.42 3.57 6.06
CA ALA A 151 -5.55 2.42 5.86
C ALA A 151 -5.68 1.46 7.04
N TYR A 152 -5.97 0.19 6.78
CA TYR A 152 -6.23 -0.80 7.82
C TYR A 152 -5.63 -2.16 7.48
N ASN A 153 -5.29 -2.90 8.54
CA ASN A 153 -4.84 -4.26 8.46
C ASN A 153 -6.05 -5.21 8.46
N ASP A 154 -6.19 -6.00 7.42
CA ASP A 154 -7.21 -7.03 7.28
C ASP A 154 -6.62 -8.44 7.10
N ASN A 155 -5.34 -8.62 7.42
CA ASN A 155 -4.66 -9.90 7.39
C ASN A 155 -5.08 -10.77 8.59
N GLN A 156 -6.33 -11.21 8.60
CA GLN A 156 -6.97 -11.90 9.72
C GLN A 156 -6.24 -13.17 10.15
N TYR A 157 -5.72 -13.93 9.20
CA TYR A 157 -5.02 -15.20 9.50
C TYR A 157 -3.71 -14.97 10.25
N GLU A 158 -2.98 -13.92 9.89
CA GLU A 158 -1.69 -13.58 10.47
C GLU A 158 -1.83 -12.84 11.81
N PHE A 159 -2.88 -12.03 11.97
CA PHE A 159 -3.07 -11.16 13.14
C PHE A 159 -4.17 -11.64 14.12
N GLY A 160 -5.11 -12.45 13.68
CA GLY A 160 -6.16 -13.04 14.51
C GLY A 160 -7.34 -12.13 14.84
N GLU A 161 -7.17 -10.81 14.85
CA GLU A 161 -8.19 -9.82 15.26
C GLU A 161 -8.44 -8.72 14.20
N ALA A 162 -7.87 -8.86 13.04
CA ALA A 162 -8.08 -7.91 11.95
C ALA A 162 -9.36 -8.28 11.15
N PRO A 163 -10.08 -7.29 10.60
CA PRO A 163 -9.96 -5.84 10.81
C PRO A 163 -10.75 -5.32 12.02
N ASP A 164 -10.31 -4.20 12.60
CA ASP A 164 -11.02 -3.51 13.69
C ASP A 164 -12.18 -2.67 13.13
N ARG A 165 -13.38 -3.24 13.13
CA ARG A 165 -14.59 -2.60 12.55
C ARG A 165 -15.05 -1.35 13.31
N ASP A 166 -14.89 -1.32 14.64
CA ASP A 166 -15.29 -0.17 15.45
C ASP A 166 -14.35 1.02 15.20
N TRP A 167 -13.06 0.75 15.08
CA TRP A 167 -12.07 1.76 14.69
C TRP A 167 -12.34 2.30 13.28
N LEU A 168 -12.60 1.43 12.29
CA LEU A 168 -12.92 1.82 10.92
C LEU A 168 -14.12 2.74 10.85
N LYS A 169 -15.18 2.42 11.59
CA LYS A 169 -16.37 3.27 11.71
C LYS A 169 -16.06 4.62 12.36
N ALA A 170 -15.26 4.62 13.43
CA ALA A 170 -14.88 5.84 14.14
C ALA A 170 -14.04 6.76 13.23
N GLU A 171 -13.08 6.21 12.48
CA GLU A 171 -12.25 6.99 11.56
C GLU A 171 -13.06 7.56 10.38
N ALA A 172 -14.02 6.82 9.84
CA ALA A 172 -14.91 7.32 8.79
C ALA A 172 -15.74 8.53 9.26
N GLN A 173 -16.16 8.55 10.54
CA GLN A 173 -17.00 9.59 11.12
C GLN A 173 -16.22 10.76 11.76
N LYS A 174 -14.90 10.67 11.83
CA LYS A 174 -14.06 11.68 12.45
C LYS A 174 -14.06 12.97 11.60
N PRO A 175 -14.31 14.14 12.18
CA PRO A 175 -14.24 15.39 11.44
C PRO A 175 -12.81 15.65 10.91
N ALA A 176 -12.69 16.42 9.84
CA ALA A 176 -11.37 16.88 9.40
C ALA A 176 -10.79 17.87 10.42
N GLU A 177 -9.46 17.86 10.57
CA GLU A 177 -8.75 18.72 11.53
C GLU A 177 -8.89 20.21 11.19
N ASP A 178 -8.97 20.54 9.91
CA ASP A 178 -9.16 21.91 9.42
C ASP A 178 -10.64 22.37 9.41
N GLY A 179 -11.56 21.49 9.83
CA GLY A 179 -13.00 21.73 9.86
C GLY A 179 -13.67 21.78 8.47
N GLN A 180 -12.95 21.42 7.41
CA GLN A 180 -13.55 21.29 6.08
C GLN A 180 -14.37 19.99 5.98
N PRO A 181 -15.41 19.94 5.13
CA PRO A 181 -16.15 18.70 4.92
C PRO A 181 -15.26 17.63 4.27
N ILE A 182 -15.38 16.41 4.75
CA ILE A 182 -14.90 15.23 4.04
C ILE A 182 -15.94 14.88 2.98
N GLU A 183 -15.54 14.89 1.73
CA GLU A 183 -16.42 14.60 0.59
C GLU A 183 -16.35 13.13 0.17
N HIS A 184 -15.19 12.50 0.35
CA HIS A 184 -14.97 11.09 -0.01
C HIS A 184 -14.28 10.32 1.13
N ILE A 185 -14.65 9.05 1.30
CA ILE A 185 -14.01 8.15 2.26
C ILE A 185 -13.60 6.87 1.52
N ILE A 186 -12.29 6.60 1.52
CA ILE A 186 -11.69 5.49 0.79
C ILE A 186 -10.99 4.56 1.77
N GLY A 187 -11.36 3.29 1.76
CA GLY A 187 -10.67 2.24 2.49
C GLY A 187 -9.43 1.75 1.72
N VAL A 188 -8.34 1.49 2.44
CA VAL A 188 -7.10 0.99 1.86
C VAL A 188 -6.60 -0.18 2.69
N SER A 189 -6.52 -1.35 2.09
CA SER A 189 -6.02 -2.54 2.76
C SER A 189 -5.35 -3.49 1.77
N HIS A 190 -4.91 -4.64 2.22
CA HIS A 190 -4.29 -5.62 1.35
C HIS A 190 -5.28 -6.69 0.88
N VAL A 191 -5.97 -7.35 1.81
CA VAL A 191 -6.91 -8.44 1.50
C VAL A 191 -8.29 -7.88 1.18
N PRO A 192 -8.90 -8.21 0.04
CA PRO A 192 -10.28 -7.81 -0.24
C PRO A 192 -11.29 -8.51 0.67
N PRO A 193 -12.43 -7.89 1.00
CA PRO A 193 -13.38 -8.40 2.00
C PRO A 193 -14.36 -9.45 1.45
N TRP A 194 -13.87 -10.43 0.70
CA TRP A 194 -14.78 -11.40 0.06
C TRP A 194 -15.00 -12.70 0.82
N ASP A 195 -14.10 -13.13 1.70
CA ASP A 195 -14.19 -14.50 2.16
C ASP A 195 -15.08 -14.68 3.37
N ASP A 196 -14.54 -14.58 4.57
CA ASP A 196 -15.21 -15.07 5.76
C ASP A 196 -15.77 -13.95 6.64
N ASN A 197 -15.56 -12.71 6.24
CA ASN A 197 -16.01 -11.54 7.01
C ASN A 197 -17.48 -11.20 6.68
N GLU A 198 -18.40 -12.09 7.02
CA GLU A 198 -19.84 -11.84 6.83
C GLU A 198 -20.22 -10.43 7.22
N GLY A 199 -20.69 -9.65 6.24
CA GLY A 199 -21.16 -8.29 6.44
C GLY A 199 -20.06 -7.24 6.67
N PHE A 200 -18.81 -7.53 6.40
CA PHE A 200 -17.73 -6.54 6.55
C PHE A 200 -17.89 -5.40 5.54
N ASP A 201 -18.05 -5.72 4.26
CA ASP A 201 -18.34 -4.76 3.20
C ASP A 201 -19.61 -3.94 3.48
N ALA A 202 -20.67 -4.58 3.96
CA ALA A 202 -21.89 -3.89 4.37
C ALA A 202 -21.65 -2.92 5.54
N SER A 203 -20.78 -3.26 6.48
CA SER A 203 -20.43 -2.39 7.59
C SER A 203 -19.59 -1.17 7.15
N LEU A 204 -18.71 -1.34 6.16
CA LEU A 204 -17.95 -0.25 5.55
C LEU A 204 -18.90 0.69 4.80
N SER A 205 -19.77 0.16 3.94
CA SER A 205 -20.78 0.94 3.22
C SER A 205 -21.68 1.73 4.16
N ALA A 206 -22.20 1.09 5.22
CA ALA A 206 -23.00 1.75 6.24
C ALA A 206 -22.24 2.83 7.04
N SER A 207 -20.92 2.78 7.05
CA SER A 207 -20.04 3.78 7.69
C SER A 207 -19.68 4.93 6.76
N GLY A 208 -20.05 4.87 5.48
CA GLY A 208 -19.86 5.93 4.50
C GLY A 208 -18.66 5.76 3.58
N TYR A 209 -18.03 4.56 3.55
CA TYR A 209 -16.99 4.27 2.55
C TYR A 209 -17.61 4.19 1.16
N GLU A 210 -16.96 4.79 0.18
CA GLU A 210 -17.41 4.86 -1.20
C GLU A 210 -16.61 3.95 -2.14
N LEU A 211 -15.42 3.60 -1.75
CA LEU A 211 -14.51 2.71 -2.48
C LEU A 211 -13.54 2.06 -1.48
N THR A 212 -13.17 0.83 -1.75
CA THR A 212 -11.98 0.23 -1.12
C THR A 212 -10.98 -0.20 -2.18
N VAL A 213 -9.68 -0.12 -1.85
CA VAL A 213 -8.59 -0.49 -2.74
C VAL A 213 -7.71 -1.54 -2.10
N HIS A 214 -7.34 -2.56 -2.87
CA HIS A 214 -6.67 -3.78 -2.38
C HIS A 214 -5.59 -4.29 -3.33
N GLY A 215 -4.73 -5.17 -2.81
CA GLY A 215 -3.83 -6.05 -3.54
C GLY A 215 -4.25 -7.52 -3.41
N HIS A 216 -3.32 -8.37 -2.99
CA HIS A 216 -3.49 -9.79 -2.65
C HIS A 216 -3.74 -10.73 -3.82
N GLU A 217 -4.29 -10.25 -4.91
CA GLU A 217 -4.63 -11.06 -6.07
C GLU A 217 -3.60 -10.93 -7.20
N SER A 218 -3.42 -12.02 -7.92
CA SER A 218 -2.51 -12.05 -9.06
C SER A 218 -3.05 -11.33 -10.30
N SER A 219 -4.33 -10.99 -10.31
CA SER A 219 -5.02 -10.36 -11.44
C SER A 219 -5.91 -9.23 -10.99
N PHE A 220 -6.01 -8.22 -11.85
CA PHE A 220 -6.94 -7.12 -11.67
C PHE A 220 -8.38 -7.61 -11.52
N ASP A 221 -9.09 -7.05 -10.53
CA ASP A 221 -10.54 -7.15 -10.43
C ASP A 221 -11.14 -5.83 -9.92
N PHE A 222 -12.37 -5.54 -10.34
CA PHE A 222 -13.14 -4.41 -9.82
C PHE A 222 -14.60 -4.83 -9.75
N TRP A 223 -15.14 -4.93 -8.55
CA TRP A 223 -16.46 -5.49 -8.32
C TRP A 223 -17.19 -4.81 -7.17
N GLU A 224 -18.51 -4.98 -7.16
CA GLU A 224 -19.37 -4.60 -6.05
C GLU A 224 -20.48 -5.63 -5.87
N ARG A 225 -20.94 -5.81 -4.66
CA ARG A 225 -22.12 -6.60 -4.38
C ARG A 225 -23.37 -5.77 -4.61
N SER A 226 -24.35 -6.35 -5.34
CA SER A 226 -25.62 -5.68 -5.67
C SER A 226 -26.44 -5.23 -4.46
N ASP A 227 -26.30 -5.92 -3.31
CA ASP A 227 -27.01 -5.61 -2.07
C ASP A 227 -26.29 -4.60 -1.16
N VAL A 228 -25.00 -4.33 -1.40
CA VAL A 228 -24.16 -3.44 -0.61
C VAL A 228 -23.84 -2.16 -1.36
N GLY A 229 -23.50 -2.27 -2.66
CA GLY A 229 -23.16 -1.14 -3.51
C GLY A 229 -21.86 -0.43 -3.11
N LEU A 230 -20.92 -1.14 -2.46
CA LEU A 230 -19.57 -0.67 -2.19
C LEU A 230 -18.60 -1.31 -3.18
N PRO A 231 -17.97 -0.52 -4.08
CA PRO A 231 -16.98 -1.03 -5.01
C PRO A 231 -15.66 -1.42 -4.32
N HIS A 232 -15.08 -2.55 -4.73
CA HIS A 232 -13.79 -3.06 -4.31
C HIS A 232 -12.84 -3.15 -5.51
N TYR A 233 -11.83 -2.28 -5.54
CA TYR A 233 -10.81 -2.27 -6.57
C TYR A 233 -9.59 -3.08 -6.12
N ILE A 234 -9.19 -4.04 -6.93
CA ILE A 234 -8.04 -4.91 -6.68
C ILE A 234 -7.05 -4.69 -7.82
N THR A 235 -5.86 -4.19 -7.46
CA THR A 235 -4.79 -4.02 -8.44
C THR A 235 -4.10 -5.35 -8.73
N THR A 236 -3.47 -5.46 -9.89
CA THR A 236 -2.69 -6.65 -10.23
C THR A 236 -1.40 -6.71 -9.43
N GLN A 237 -0.90 -7.92 -9.23
CA GLN A 237 0.48 -8.12 -8.78
C GLN A 237 1.46 -7.35 -9.69
N ASN A 238 2.39 -6.60 -9.09
CA ASN A 238 3.36 -5.78 -9.83
C ASN A 238 4.52 -6.62 -10.41
N ARG A 239 4.15 -7.69 -11.08
CA ARG A 239 5.06 -8.57 -11.83
C ARG A 239 5.42 -7.99 -13.19
N ASP A 240 4.41 -7.54 -13.90
CA ASP A 240 4.53 -6.73 -15.10
C ASP A 240 4.16 -5.30 -14.70
N PRO A 241 4.75 -4.26 -15.30
CA PRO A 241 4.46 -2.88 -14.92
C PRO A 241 2.97 -2.55 -15.04
N GLY A 242 2.21 -2.86 -13.99
CA GLY A 242 0.79 -2.65 -13.87
C GLY A 242 0.47 -1.92 -12.56
N PHE A 243 -0.48 -1.01 -12.60
CA PHE A 243 -0.91 -0.25 -11.42
C PHE A 243 -2.33 0.28 -11.62
N GLY A 244 -3.00 0.61 -10.52
CA GLY A 244 -4.25 1.35 -10.53
C GLY A 244 -4.02 2.86 -10.54
N MET A 245 -4.97 3.59 -11.13
CA MET A 245 -5.00 5.04 -11.04
C MET A 245 -6.38 5.48 -10.59
N LEU A 246 -6.45 6.11 -9.43
CA LEU A 246 -7.66 6.72 -8.92
C LEU A 246 -7.62 8.22 -9.18
N THR A 247 -8.62 8.75 -9.88
CA THR A 247 -8.82 10.18 -10.07
C THR A 247 -9.96 10.65 -9.18
N ILE A 248 -9.68 11.63 -8.34
CA ILE A 248 -10.60 12.22 -7.38
C ILE A 248 -10.84 13.65 -7.77
N TYR A 249 -12.11 14.03 -7.88
CA TYR A 249 -12.55 15.37 -8.22
C TYR A 249 -13.08 16.08 -6.97
N ALA A 250 -12.98 17.41 -6.96
CA ALA A 250 -13.64 18.19 -5.92
C ALA A 250 -15.17 18.13 -6.09
N GLY A 251 -15.87 17.93 -4.98
CA GLY A 251 -17.33 17.83 -4.92
C GLY A 251 -17.82 16.41 -4.67
N ALA A 252 -18.59 16.23 -3.60
CA ALA A 252 -19.11 14.93 -3.16
C ALA A 252 -20.03 14.23 -4.19
N ASP A 253 -20.60 14.99 -5.12
CA ASP A 253 -21.49 14.43 -6.15
C ASP A 253 -20.75 13.96 -7.42
N VAL A 254 -19.41 14.14 -7.47
CA VAL A 254 -18.62 13.73 -8.64
C VAL A 254 -18.06 12.33 -8.39
N PRO A 255 -18.42 11.35 -9.23
CA PRO A 255 -17.95 9.98 -9.05
C PRO A 255 -16.42 9.86 -9.10
N LEU A 256 -15.88 8.98 -8.27
CA LEU A 256 -14.48 8.56 -8.35
C LEU A 256 -14.25 7.84 -9.69
N GLN A 257 -13.15 8.16 -10.36
CA GLN A 257 -12.77 7.45 -11.58
C GLN A 257 -11.61 6.50 -11.27
N VAL A 258 -11.77 5.26 -11.66
CA VAL A 258 -10.75 4.22 -11.48
C VAL A 258 -10.28 3.74 -12.85
N ASP A 259 -8.97 3.75 -13.05
CA ASP A 259 -8.34 3.25 -14.26
C ASP A 259 -7.42 2.08 -13.92
N ASN A 260 -7.41 1.06 -14.76
CA ASN A 260 -6.39 0.03 -14.76
C ASN A 260 -5.31 0.41 -15.77
N CYS A 261 -4.06 0.46 -15.32
CA CYS A 261 -2.94 0.99 -16.07
C CYS A 261 -1.84 -0.05 -16.27
N THR A 262 -1.25 -0.04 -17.47
CA THR A 262 0.07 -0.57 -17.75
C THR A 262 0.92 0.58 -18.29
N ARG A 263 1.19 0.64 -19.60
CA ARG A 263 1.72 1.86 -20.24
C ARG A 263 0.63 2.84 -20.64
N GLU A 264 -0.58 2.36 -20.76
CA GLU A 264 -1.78 3.14 -21.03
C GLU A 264 -2.81 2.81 -19.94
N CYS A 265 -3.62 3.81 -19.56
CA CYS A 265 -4.68 3.65 -18.58
C CYS A 265 -6.03 3.45 -19.29
N THR A 266 -6.81 2.52 -18.81
CA THR A 266 -8.17 2.27 -19.28
C THR A 266 -9.14 2.43 -18.13
N THR A 267 -10.09 3.35 -18.27
CA THR A 267 -11.16 3.56 -17.29
C THR A 267 -11.99 2.28 -17.14
N THR A 268 -12.24 1.91 -15.90
CA THR A 268 -12.96 0.70 -15.54
C THR A 268 -14.17 1.02 -14.68
N THR A 269 -15.14 0.12 -14.69
CA THR A 269 -16.32 0.18 -13.82
C THR A 269 -16.46 -1.14 -13.08
N PRO A 270 -17.02 -1.15 -11.86
CA PRO A 270 -17.19 -2.39 -11.12
C PRO A 270 -18.18 -3.32 -11.82
N ARG A 271 -17.87 -4.60 -11.83
CA ARG A 271 -18.84 -5.65 -12.16
C ARG A 271 -19.74 -5.88 -10.95
N VAL A 272 -21.04 -5.97 -11.18
CA VAL A 272 -22.00 -6.26 -10.11
C VAL A 272 -22.04 -7.77 -9.86
N VAL A 273 -21.85 -8.17 -8.61
CA VAL A 273 -21.95 -9.56 -8.15
C VAL A 273 -23.26 -9.73 -7.40
N GLU A 274 -24.10 -10.65 -7.87
CA GLU A 274 -25.33 -11.02 -7.17
C GLU A 274 -25.03 -12.09 -6.12
N ILE A 275 -25.56 -11.93 -4.90
CA ILE A 275 -25.55 -13.00 -3.94
C ILE A 275 -26.55 -14.06 -4.39
N THR A 276 -26.03 -15.21 -4.81
CA THR A 276 -26.86 -16.41 -4.86
C THR A 276 -27.05 -16.89 -3.42
N THR A 277 -28.19 -16.58 -2.81
CA THR A 277 -28.58 -17.25 -1.56
C THR A 277 -28.52 -18.75 -1.82
N PRO A 278 -27.78 -19.53 -0.98
CA PRO A 278 -27.84 -20.99 -1.11
C PRO A 278 -29.30 -21.42 -0.99
N ASP A 279 -29.76 -22.27 -1.90
CA ASP A 279 -31.07 -22.87 -1.83
C ASP A 279 -31.25 -23.49 -0.43
N PRO A 280 -32.30 -23.18 0.32
CA PRO A 280 -32.52 -23.78 1.62
C PRO A 280 -32.66 -25.29 1.42
N GLN A 281 -31.68 -26.06 1.91
CA GLN A 281 -31.73 -27.53 1.98
C GLN A 281 -32.69 -28.00 3.07
#